data_599d7161dc260e3528baa6260ee8d47f
#
_entry.id   599d7161dc260e3528baa6260ee8d47f
#
_cell.length_a   1.000
_cell.length_b   1.000
_cell.length_c   1.000
_cell.angle_alpha   90.00
_cell.angle_beta   90.00
_cell.angle_gamma   90.00
#
_symmetry.space_group_name_H-M   'P 1'
#
loop_
_entity.id
_entity.type
_entity.pdbx_description
1 polymer ?
#
loop_
_entity_poly.entity_id
_entity_poly.type
_entity_poly.pdbx_seq_one_letter_code
_entity_poly.pdbx_strand_id
1 'polypeptide(L)'
;MRALATWSGAIAGLLLILVGSLIPAAVLVPVAELPPRLLSLPSTWQVPALLLCALICGPRSGVIAAVAYITVGLVDLPVFHDGGGLAYVLTPAFGYLAGFVPAAWLTGRLAHQAGMNDLARLTLAGIAGVITIQLCGILNLLLGAGLNRWTESLPNLLFSYSIGPLLAQLALCVAIALIALPIRRLLWIE
;
A
#
# COMPACT_ATOMS: atom_id res chain seq x y z
N MET A 1 -16.55 -7.34 -21.77
CA MET A 1 -16.43 -6.08 -21.03
C MET A 1 -15.74 -6.24 -19.66
N ARG A 2 -16.11 -7.22 -18.78
CA ARG A 2 -15.48 -7.38 -17.45
C ARG A 2 -13.96 -7.61 -17.46
N ALA A 3 -13.45 -8.40 -18.43
CA ALA A 3 -12.02 -8.65 -18.54
C ALA A 3 -11.23 -7.36 -18.87
N LEU A 4 -11.74 -6.56 -19.79
CA LEU A 4 -11.10 -5.31 -20.20
C LEU A 4 -11.02 -4.32 -19.03
N ALA A 5 -12.09 -4.17 -18.26
CA ALA A 5 -12.12 -3.35 -17.05
C ALA A 5 -11.13 -3.84 -15.98
N THR A 6 -10.97 -5.16 -15.83
CA THR A 6 -9.99 -5.71 -14.89
C THR A 6 -8.55 -5.40 -15.31
N TRP A 7 -8.21 -5.56 -16.58
CA TRP A 7 -6.87 -5.29 -17.09
C TRP A 7 -6.54 -3.79 -17.09
N SER A 8 -7.47 -2.93 -17.52
CA SER A 8 -7.28 -1.48 -17.48
C SER A 8 -7.10 -0.99 -16.02
N GLY A 9 -7.89 -1.50 -15.08
CA GLY A 9 -7.73 -1.21 -13.65
C GLY A 9 -6.40 -1.71 -13.09
N ALA A 10 -5.92 -2.87 -13.52
CA ALA A 10 -4.62 -3.40 -13.10
C ALA A 10 -3.45 -2.56 -13.63
N ILE A 11 -3.49 -2.13 -14.90
CA ILE A 11 -2.47 -1.25 -15.48
C ILE A 11 -2.47 0.11 -14.79
N ALA A 12 -3.65 0.71 -14.59
CA ALA A 12 -3.76 1.96 -13.86
C ALA A 12 -3.23 1.83 -12.43
N GLY A 13 -3.56 0.72 -11.75
CA GLY A 13 -3.05 0.41 -10.41
C GLY A 13 -1.54 0.26 -10.37
N LEU A 14 -0.95 -0.47 -11.33
CA LEU A 14 0.50 -0.61 -11.44
C LEU A 14 1.18 0.76 -11.59
N LEU A 15 0.69 1.61 -12.49
CA LEU A 15 1.23 2.95 -12.70
C LEU A 15 1.09 3.81 -11.44
N LEU A 16 -0.06 3.74 -10.74
CA LEU A 16 -0.25 4.45 -9.48
C LEU A 16 0.72 4.00 -8.40
N ILE A 17 1.00 2.70 -8.29
CA ILE A 17 1.96 2.16 -7.31
C ILE A 17 3.38 2.61 -7.66
N LEU A 18 3.77 2.55 -8.93
CA LEU A 18 5.07 3.01 -9.42
C LEU A 18 5.30 4.49 -9.13
N VAL A 19 4.34 5.35 -9.48
CA VAL A 19 4.42 6.78 -9.16
C VAL A 19 4.38 7.01 -7.65
N GLY A 20 3.51 6.29 -6.94
CA GLY A 20 3.38 6.39 -5.49
C GLY A 20 4.63 5.97 -4.71
N SER A 21 5.45 5.06 -5.26
CA SER A 21 6.73 4.68 -4.64
C SER A 21 7.77 5.81 -4.66
N LEU A 22 7.67 6.70 -5.64
CA LEU A 22 8.57 7.85 -5.81
C LEU A 22 8.13 9.10 -5.02
N ILE A 23 6.87 9.16 -4.58
CA ILE A 23 6.32 10.33 -3.90
C ILE A 23 6.30 10.08 -2.39
N PRO A 24 7.10 10.84 -1.59
CA PRO A 24 6.99 10.80 -0.13
C PRO A 24 5.64 11.34 0.31
N ALA A 25 5.03 10.72 1.31
CA ALA A 25 3.80 11.24 1.90
C ALA A 25 4.13 12.45 2.76
N ALA A 26 3.35 13.52 2.63
CA ALA A 26 3.49 14.74 3.41
C ALA A 26 2.12 15.28 3.81
N VAL A 27 2.03 15.89 4.98
CA VAL A 27 0.84 16.58 5.47
C VAL A 27 1.13 18.05 5.63
N LEU A 28 0.21 18.89 5.12
CA LEU A 28 0.22 20.32 5.37
C LEU A 28 -0.31 20.58 6.79
N VAL A 29 0.56 21.03 7.67
CA VAL A 29 0.16 21.47 9.02
C VAL A 29 -0.09 22.97 8.95
N PRO A 30 -1.35 23.43 9.18
CA PRO A 30 -1.62 24.85 9.31
C PRO A 30 -0.94 25.36 10.57
N VAL A 31 0.11 26.14 10.42
CA VAL A 31 0.75 26.90 11.50
C VAL A 31 0.23 28.33 11.41
N ALA A 32 0.03 28.98 12.57
CA ALA A 32 -0.48 30.35 12.64
C ALA A 32 0.42 31.37 11.90
N GLU A 33 1.64 30.99 11.56
CA GLU A 33 2.59 31.81 10.79
C GLU A 33 2.73 31.25 9.37
N LEU A 34 2.55 32.07 8.35
CA LEU A 34 2.82 31.76 6.94
C LEU A 34 4.33 31.70 6.66
N PRO A 35 4.86 30.71 5.92
CA PRO A 35 4.17 29.68 5.11
C PRO A 35 3.82 28.40 5.90
N PRO A 36 2.80 27.64 5.44
CA PRO A 36 2.42 26.38 6.07
C PRO A 36 3.60 25.39 6.01
N ARG A 37 3.84 24.69 7.12
CA ARG A 37 4.91 23.69 7.18
C ARG A 37 4.47 22.36 6.57
N LEU A 38 5.26 21.85 5.60
CA LEU A 38 5.14 20.49 5.10
C LEU A 38 5.84 19.55 6.10
N LEU A 39 5.06 18.69 6.74
CA LEU A 39 5.57 17.60 7.56
C LEU A 39 5.67 16.36 6.68
N SER A 40 6.90 15.94 6.35
CA SER A 40 7.13 14.66 5.67
C SER A 40 6.79 13.50 6.61
N LEU A 41 5.95 12.59 6.14
CA LEU A 41 5.62 11.37 6.85
C LEU A 41 6.66 10.29 6.53
N PRO A 42 6.97 9.38 7.47
CA PRO A 42 7.88 8.26 7.22
C PRO A 42 7.18 7.17 6.39
N SER A 43 6.60 7.53 5.24
CA SER A 43 5.89 6.64 4.33
C SER A 43 5.84 7.26 2.94
N THR A 44 5.67 6.41 1.92
CA THR A 44 5.40 6.83 0.54
C THR A 44 3.93 6.60 0.19
N TRP A 45 3.49 7.12 -0.97
CA TRP A 45 2.16 6.87 -1.51
C TRP A 45 2.00 5.46 -2.11
N GLN A 46 3.00 4.61 -2.04
CA GLN A 46 3.00 3.24 -2.58
C GLN A 46 1.85 2.38 -2.02
N VAL A 47 1.76 2.27 -0.70
CA VAL A 47 0.70 1.50 -0.03
C VAL A 47 -0.68 2.11 -0.27
N PRO A 48 -0.89 3.43 -0.10
CA PRO A 48 -2.15 4.08 -0.47
C PRO A 48 -2.57 3.85 -1.91
N ALA A 49 -1.66 3.92 -2.87
CA ALA A 49 -1.94 3.70 -4.29
C ALA A 49 -2.44 2.27 -4.57
N LEU A 50 -1.79 1.27 -3.98
CA LEU A 50 -2.23 -0.13 -4.05
C LEU A 50 -3.65 -0.30 -3.51
N LEU A 51 -3.90 0.20 -2.30
CA LEU A 51 -5.19 0.06 -1.64
C LEU A 51 -6.29 0.84 -2.37
N LEU A 52 -5.98 2.03 -2.91
CA LEU A 52 -6.90 2.81 -3.74
C LEU A 52 -7.32 2.02 -4.99
N CYS A 53 -6.36 1.40 -5.69
CA CYS A 53 -6.65 0.52 -6.82
C CYS A 53 -7.58 -0.62 -6.40
N ALA A 54 -7.31 -1.28 -5.29
CA ALA A 54 -8.15 -2.37 -4.78
C ALA A 54 -9.57 -1.91 -4.39
N LEU A 55 -9.69 -0.73 -3.75
CA LEU A 55 -10.97 -0.13 -3.38
C LEU A 55 -11.85 0.20 -4.59
N ILE A 56 -11.27 0.67 -5.68
CA ILE A 56 -12.00 1.11 -6.88
C ILE A 56 -12.18 -0.03 -7.87
N CYS A 57 -11.08 -0.68 -8.27
CA CYS A 57 -11.06 -1.65 -9.36
C CYS A 57 -11.30 -3.10 -8.91
N GLY A 58 -11.38 -3.32 -7.59
CA GLY A 58 -11.67 -4.61 -6.98
C GLY A 58 -10.46 -5.53 -6.79
N PRO A 59 -10.70 -6.73 -6.19
CA PRO A 59 -9.63 -7.59 -5.72
C PRO A 59 -8.76 -8.14 -6.84
N ARG A 60 -9.35 -8.47 -8.00
CA ARG A 60 -8.60 -9.03 -9.15
C ARG A 60 -7.62 -8.02 -9.73
N SER A 61 -8.07 -6.79 -9.99
CA SER A 61 -7.22 -5.72 -10.51
C SER A 61 -6.10 -5.36 -9.53
N GLY A 62 -6.43 -5.23 -8.24
CA GLY A 62 -5.45 -4.94 -7.20
C GLY A 62 -4.38 -6.02 -7.06
N VAL A 63 -4.76 -7.29 -7.09
CA VAL A 63 -3.81 -8.42 -7.04
C VAL A 63 -2.90 -8.43 -8.27
N ILE A 64 -3.46 -8.27 -9.48
CA ILE A 64 -2.65 -8.23 -10.72
C ILE A 64 -1.67 -7.05 -10.67
N ALA A 65 -2.12 -5.87 -10.24
CA ALA A 65 -1.25 -4.70 -10.10
C ALA A 65 -0.13 -4.95 -9.08
N ALA A 66 -0.43 -5.55 -7.92
CA ALA A 66 0.55 -5.90 -6.90
C ALA A 66 1.60 -6.89 -7.41
N VAL A 67 1.16 -7.98 -8.05
CA VAL A 67 2.06 -8.99 -8.62
C VAL A 67 2.93 -8.38 -9.72
N ALA A 68 2.33 -7.60 -10.63
CA ALA A 68 3.07 -6.92 -11.69
C ALA A 68 4.12 -5.96 -11.13
N TYR A 69 3.77 -5.17 -10.10
CA TYR A 69 4.70 -4.27 -9.43
C TYR A 69 5.89 -5.01 -8.81
N ILE A 70 5.63 -6.10 -8.08
CA ILE A 70 6.68 -6.92 -7.48
C ILE A 70 7.56 -7.53 -8.57
N THR A 71 6.96 -8.07 -9.65
CA THR A 71 7.70 -8.66 -10.77
C THR A 71 8.62 -7.64 -11.44
N VAL A 72 8.10 -6.44 -11.74
CA VAL A 72 8.87 -5.35 -12.35
C VAL A 72 10.06 -4.96 -11.46
N GLY A 73 9.86 -4.84 -10.16
CA GLY A 73 10.92 -4.48 -9.22
C GLY A 73 11.96 -5.58 -8.99
N LEU A 74 11.60 -6.85 -9.18
CA LEU A 74 12.54 -7.97 -9.09
C LEU A 74 13.39 -8.15 -10.35
N VAL A 75 12.98 -7.60 -11.50
CA VAL A 75 13.73 -7.63 -12.78
C VAL A 75 14.65 -6.41 -12.88
N ASP A 76 15.46 -6.18 -11.84
CA ASP A 76 16.52 -5.16 -11.76
C ASP A 76 16.11 -3.69 -12.00
N LEU A 77 14.80 -3.39 -12.02
CA LEU A 77 14.32 -2.01 -12.05
C LEU A 77 14.26 -1.43 -10.62
N PRO A 78 14.90 -0.29 -10.34
CA PRO A 78 14.94 0.29 -9.01
C PRO A 78 13.63 1.00 -8.66
N VAL A 79 12.51 0.25 -8.64
CA VAL A 79 11.17 0.78 -8.37
C VAL A 79 10.75 0.61 -6.92
N PHE A 80 11.51 -0.16 -6.12
CA PHE A 80 11.30 -0.26 -4.67
C PHE A 80 12.02 0.89 -3.96
N HIS A 81 11.59 1.17 -2.73
CA HIS A 81 12.09 2.32 -1.96
C HIS A 81 13.63 2.37 -1.83
N ASP A 82 14.27 1.20 -1.72
CA ASP A 82 15.73 1.07 -1.51
C ASP A 82 16.42 0.33 -2.68
N GLY A 83 15.82 0.31 -3.88
CA GLY A 83 16.42 -0.34 -5.04
C GLY A 83 15.50 -1.33 -5.75
N GLY A 84 16.05 -2.47 -6.18
CA GLY A 84 15.33 -3.52 -6.91
C GLY A 84 16.20 -4.76 -7.09
N GLY A 85 15.73 -5.67 -7.93
CA GLY A 85 16.42 -6.91 -8.26
C GLY A 85 16.13 -8.08 -7.30
N LEU A 86 16.58 -9.26 -7.67
CA LEU A 86 16.35 -10.50 -6.92
C LEU A 86 16.94 -10.47 -5.50
N ALA A 87 18.02 -9.71 -5.28
CA ALA A 87 18.62 -9.58 -3.96
C ALA A 87 17.67 -8.92 -2.94
N TYR A 88 16.68 -8.14 -3.41
CA TYR A 88 15.68 -7.49 -2.55
C TYR A 88 14.83 -8.49 -1.75
N VAL A 89 14.64 -9.73 -2.27
CA VAL A 89 13.92 -10.81 -1.56
C VAL A 89 14.58 -11.16 -0.21
N LEU A 90 15.87 -10.88 -0.08
CA LEU A 90 16.64 -11.15 1.14
C LEU A 90 16.62 -9.98 2.13
N THR A 91 15.94 -8.88 1.82
CA THR A 91 15.86 -7.70 2.69
C THR A 91 14.71 -7.79 3.70
N PRO A 92 14.81 -7.08 4.84
CA PRO A 92 13.73 -6.98 5.82
C PRO A 92 12.42 -6.43 5.22
N ALA A 93 12.52 -5.50 4.26
CA ALA A 93 11.40 -4.83 3.63
C ALA A 93 10.55 -5.74 2.72
N PHE A 94 11.14 -6.83 2.19
CA PHE A 94 10.44 -7.70 1.24
C PHE A 94 9.15 -8.32 1.78
N GLY A 95 9.09 -8.63 3.08
CA GLY A 95 7.87 -9.17 3.69
C GLY A 95 6.68 -8.23 3.60
N TYR A 96 6.92 -6.93 3.75
CA TYR A 96 5.87 -5.90 3.58
C TYR A 96 5.42 -5.83 2.13
N LEU A 97 6.37 -5.95 1.19
CA LEU A 97 6.08 -5.96 -0.23
C LEU A 97 5.27 -7.20 -0.66
N ALA A 98 5.65 -8.39 -0.17
CA ALA A 98 4.89 -9.62 -0.39
C ALA A 98 3.46 -9.53 0.17
N GLY A 99 3.28 -8.77 1.26
CA GLY A 99 1.99 -8.44 1.86
C GLY A 99 1.04 -7.66 0.94
N PHE A 100 1.54 -7.03 -0.13
CA PHE A 100 0.70 -6.28 -1.09
C PHE A 100 -0.35 -7.16 -1.76
N VAL A 101 0.02 -8.39 -2.09
CA VAL A 101 -0.88 -9.32 -2.80
C VAL A 101 -2.10 -9.69 -1.94
N PRO A 102 -1.94 -10.25 -0.72
CA PRO A 102 -3.08 -10.55 0.14
C PRO A 102 -3.82 -9.30 0.62
N ALA A 103 -3.12 -8.16 0.82
CA ALA A 103 -3.76 -6.90 1.20
C ALA A 103 -4.67 -6.37 0.10
N ALA A 104 -4.22 -6.35 -1.15
CA ALA A 104 -5.04 -5.94 -2.29
C ALA A 104 -6.28 -6.83 -2.46
N TRP A 105 -6.10 -8.15 -2.28
CA TRP A 105 -7.22 -9.08 -2.34
C TRP A 105 -8.24 -8.83 -1.24
N LEU A 106 -7.79 -8.70 0.02
CA LEU A 106 -8.66 -8.50 1.18
C LEU A 106 -9.40 -7.16 1.08
N THR A 107 -8.67 -6.07 0.85
CA THR A 107 -9.23 -4.72 0.71
C THR A 107 -10.26 -4.66 -0.41
N GLY A 108 -9.91 -5.19 -1.59
CA GLY A 108 -10.80 -5.21 -2.73
C GLY A 108 -12.03 -6.08 -2.48
N ARG A 109 -11.90 -7.22 -1.81
CA ARG A 109 -13.01 -8.10 -1.46
C ARG A 109 -13.96 -7.46 -0.44
N LEU A 110 -13.43 -6.80 0.57
CA LEU A 110 -14.23 -6.06 1.56
C LEU A 110 -14.96 -4.90 0.90
N ALA A 111 -14.26 -4.09 0.10
CA ALA A 111 -14.84 -2.91 -0.54
C ALA A 111 -15.96 -3.22 -1.55
N HIS A 112 -16.00 -4.45 -2.10
CA HIS A 112 -17.02 -4.87 -3.06
C HIS A 112 -18.12 -5.76 -2.44
N GLN A 113 -18.28 -5.72 -1.12
CA GLN A 113 -19.46 -6.28 -0.45
C GLN A 113 -20.63 -5.30 -0.51
N ALA A 114 -21.85 -5.82 -0.43
CA ALA A 114 -23.04 -4.98 -0.41
C ALA A 114 -23.02 -3.96 0.74
N GLY A 115 -23.37 -2.72 0.44
CA GLY A 115 -23.42 -1.65 1.43
C GLY A 115 -22.08 -0.96 1.74
N MET A 116 -21.00 -1.23 1.00
CA MET A 116 -19.70 -0.61 1.18
C MET A 116 -19.57 0.74 0.45
N ASN A 117 -20.58 1.61 0.59
CA ASN A 117 -20.65 2.92 -0.07
C ASN A 117 -20.50 4.10 0.91
N ASP A 118 -19.98 3.82 2.09
CA ASP A 118 -19.74 4.79 3.15
C ASP A 118 -18.25 5.01 3.40
N LEU A 119 -17.86 6.25 3.74
CA LEU A 119 -16.48 6.63 4.01
C LEU A 119 -15.86 5.75 5.09
N ALA A 120 -16.57 5.54 6.20
CA ALA A 120 -16.05 4.78 7.32
C ALA A 120 -15.76 3.32 6.93
N ARG A 121 -16.64 2.68 6.17
CA ARG A 121 -16.48 1.30 5.72
C ARG A 121 -15.32 1.14 4.73
N LEU A 122 -15.18 2.07 3.79
CA LEU A 122 -14.04 2.08 2.85
C LEU A 122 -12.71 2.32 3.58
N THR A 123 -12.71 3.20 4.58
CA THR A 123 -11.54 3.40 5.45
C THR A 123 -11.18 2.12 6.20
N LEU A 124 -12.16 1.43 6.79
CA LEU A 124 -11.94 0.15 7.49
C LEU A 124 -11.40 -0.93 6.55
N ALA A 125 -11.88 -0.99 5.31
CA ALA A 125 -11.33 -1.89 4.30
C ALA A 125 -9.87 -1.57 3.97
N GLY A 126 -9.50 -0.29 3.88
CA GLY A 126 -8.12 0.16 3.73
C GLY A 126 -7.24 -0.21 4.94
N ILE A 127 -7.75 0.03 6.15
CA ILE A 127 -7.06 -0.35 7.41
C ILE A 127 -6.81 -1.86 7.46
N ALA A 128 -7.78 -2.69 7.09
CA ALA A 128 -7.60 -4.14 7.01
C ALA A 128 -6.47 -4.52 6.03
N GLY A 129 -6.34 -3.81 4.92
CA GLY A 129 -5.22 -3.96 3.99
C GLY A 129 -3.88 -3.59 4.62
N VAL A 130 -3.79 -2.45 5.30
CA VAL A 130 -2.56 -2.04 6.02
C VAL A 130 -2.19 -3.08 7.08
N ILE A 131 -3.13 -3.55 7.89
CA ILE A 131 -2.88 -4.59 8.89
C ILE A 131 -2.32 -5.86 8.23
N THR A 132 -2.86 -6.26 7.09
CA THR A 132 -2.38 -7.43 6.35
C THR A 132 -0.93 -7.25 5.89
N ILE A 133 -0.57 -6.07 5.37
CA ILE A 133 0.81 -5.73 5.01
C ILE A 133 1.73 -5.81 6.23
N GLN A 134 1.32 -5.23 7.35
CA GLN A 134 2.09 -5.23 8.60
C GLN A 134 2.31 -6.65 9.11
N LEU A 135 1.29 -7.50 9.11
CA LEU A 135 1.40 -8.90 9.54
C LEU A 135 2.39 -9.68 8.66
N CYS A 136 2.32 -9.53 7.34
CA CYS A 136 3.27 -10.18 6.43
C CYS A 136 4.71 -9.67 6.65
N GLY A 137 4.88 -8.37 6.85
CA GLY A 137 6.18 -7.75 7.12
C GLY A 137 6.78 -8.24 8.44
N ILE A 138 6.01 -8.18 9.52
CA ILE A 138 6.45 -8.64 10.85
C ILE A 138 6.79 -10.14 10.81
N LEU A 139 5.99 -10.95 10.12
CA LEU A 139 6.29 -12.38 9.97
C LEU A 139 7.64 -12.60 9.27
N ASN A 140 7.94 -11.85 8.21
CA ASN A 140 9.24 -11.91 7.54
C ASN A 140 10.38 -11.46 8.47
N LEU A 141 10.19 -10.41 9.26
CA LEU A 141 11.19 -9.95 10.22
C LEU A 141 11.48 -11.01 11.29
N LEU A 142 10.45 -11.65 11.83
CA LEU A 142 10.59 -12.71 12.83
C LEU A 142 11.28 -13.95 12.26
N LEU A 143 10.89 -14.37 11.07
CA LEU A 143 11.52 -15.52 10.39
C LEU A 143 13.00 -15.24 10.08
N GLY A 144 13.31 -14.05 9.58
CA GLY A 144 14.69 -13.66 9.29
C GLY A 144 15.56 -13.51 10.54
N ALA A 145 14.99 -13.01 11.65
CA ALA A 145 15.68 -12.96 12.94
C ALA A 145 15.96 -14.38 13.49
N GLY A 146 14.99 -15.30 13.40
CA GLY A 146 15.20 -16.70 13.78
C GLY A 146 16.27 -17.43 12.95
N LEU A 147 16.49 -16.99 11.72
CA LEU A 147 17.52 -17.51 10.82
C LEU A 147 18.84 -16.72 10.89
N ASN A 148 18.97 -15.77 11.82
CA ASN A 148 20.13 -14.88 11.95
C ASN A 148 20.51 -14.15 10.64
N ARG A 149 19.50 -13.76 9.84
CA ARG A 149 19.72 -13.11 8.53
C ARG A 149 19.95 -11.60 8.66
N TRP A 150 19.50 -11.01 9.76
CA TRP A 150 19.57 -9.57 9.96
C TRP A 150 20.82 -9.16 10.74
N THR A 151 21.50 -8.13 10.29
CA THR A 151 22.62 -7.50 11.01
C THR A 151 22.16 -6.54 12.10
N GLU A 152 20.93 -6.00 11.95
CA GLU A 152 20.32 -5.09 12.89
C GLU A 152 19.47 -5.84 13.94
N SER A 153 19.28 -5.21 15.09
CA SER A 153 18.43 -5.78 16.14
C SER A 153 16.95 -5.76 15.73
N LEU A 154 16.21 -6.82 16.07
CA LEU A 154 14.79 -6.94 15.77
C LEU A 154 13.93 -5.75 16.22
N PRO A 155 14.13 -5.16 17.43
CA PRO A 155 13.37 -3.98 17.84
C PRO A 155 13.58 -2.76 16.91
N ASN A 156 14.80 -2.52 16.45
CA ASN A 156 15.08 -1.42 15.52
C ASN A 156 14.39 -1.63 14.18
N LEU A 157 14.44 -2.85 13.64
CA LEU A 157 13.74 -3.19 12.40
C LEU A 157 12.21 -3.04 12.54
N LEU A 158 11.63 -3.49 13.65
CA LEU A 158 10.20 -3.31 13.92
C LEU A 158 9.82 -1.83 14.03
N PHE A 159 10.64 -1.03 14.68
CA PHE A 159 10.39 0.40 14.77
C PHE A 159 10.45 1.08 13.40
N SER A 160 11.49 0.81 12.60
CA SER A 160 11.72 1.44 11.31
C SER A 160 10.68 1.03 10.25
N TYR A 161 10.35 -0.26 10.17
CA TYR A 161 9.50 -0.78 9.09
C TYR A 161 8.01 -0.91 9.46
N SER A 162 7.67 -1.06 10.76
CA SER A 162 6.28 -1.20 11.19
C SER A 162 5.76 0.03 11.93
N ILE A 163 6.31 0.34 13.10
CA ILE A 163 5.74 1.34 14.02
C ILE A 163 5.84 2.75 13.40
N GLY A 164 6.99 3.11 12.84
CA GLY A 164 7.21 4.42 12.26
C GLY A 164 6.22 4.77 11.15
N PRO A 165 6.06 3.93 10.12
CA PRO A 165 5.15 4.19 9.01
C PRO A 165 3.66 3.99 9.34
N LEU A 166 3.32 3.20 10.38
CA LEU A 166 1.95 2.74 10.65
C LEU A 166 0.96 3.89 10.81
N LEU A 167 1.26 4.89 11.63
CA LEU A 167 0.36 6.02 11.86
C LEU A 167 0.10 6.81 10.58
N ALA A 168 1.15 7.01 9.78
CA ALA A 168 1.03 7.66 8.47
C ALA A 168 0.14 6.85 7.51
N GLN A 169 0.34 5.54 7.44
CA GLN A 169 -0.45 4.66 6.60
C GLN A 169 -1.93 4.61 7.02
N LEU A 170 -2.22 4.61 8.32
CA LEU A 170 -3.60 4.67 8.84
C LEU A 170 -4.28 6.00 8.47
N ALA A 171 -3.59 7.13 8.61
CA ALA A 171 -4.11 8.43 8.20
C ALA A 171 -4.37 8.48 6.68
N LEU A 172 -3.48 7.91 5.88
CA LEU A 172 -3.64 7.82 4.43
C LEU A 172 -4.80 6.90 4.02
N CYS A 173 -5.23 5.92 4.86
CA CYS A 173 -6.45 5.16 4.59
C CYS A 173 -7.70 6.05 4.53
N VAL A 174 -7.79 7.08 5.36
CA VAL A 174 -8.88 8.05 5.28
C VAL A 174 -8.80 8.85 3.97
N ALA A 175 -7.60 9.29 3.60
CA ALA A 175 -7.40 10.06 2.37
C ALA A 175 -7.79 9.25 1.12
N ILE A 176 -7.37 7.99 1.01
CA ILE A 176 -7.74 7.15 -0.13
C ILE A 176 -9.23 6.81 -0.14
N ALA A 177 -9.88 6.67 1.00
CA ALA A 177 -11.32 6.45 1.09
C ALA A 177 -12.11 7.68 0.62
N LEU A 178 -11.63 8.90 0.96
CA LEU A 178 -12.18 10.17 0.46
C LEU A 178 -12.07 10.28 -1.06
N ILE A 179 -10.96 9.82 -1.65
CA ILE A 179 -10.74 9.80 -3.10
C ILE A 179 -11.58 8.69 -3.75
N ALA A 180 -11.62 7.50 -3.15
CA ALA A 180 -12.35 6.36 -3.68
C ALA A 180 -13.85 6.59 -3.75
N LEU A 181 -14.44 7.25 -2.75
CA LEU A 181 -15.88 7.43 -2.64
C LEU A 181 -16.51 8.13 -3.86
N PRO A 182 -16.06 9.31 -4.31
CA PRO A 182 -16.61 9.97 -5.50
C PRO A 182 -16.34 9.19 -6.79
N ILE A 183 -15.16 8.56 -6.90
CA ILE A 183 -14.80 7.77 -8.10
C ILE A 183 -15.72 6.54 -8.21
N ARG A 184 -15.97 5.83 -7.11
CA ARG A 184 -16.88 4.69 -7.08
C ARG A 184 -18.32 5.09 -7.47
N ARG A 185 -18.82 6.22 -6.97
CA ARG A 185 -20.13 6.77 -7.36
C ARG A 185 -20.19 7.11 -8.85
N LEU A 186 -19.12 7.73 -9.39
CA LEU A 186 -19.04 8.06 -10.81
C LEU A 186 -19.02 6.82 -11.70
N LEU A 187 -18.36 5.75 -11.26
CA LEU A 187 -18.25 4.49 -11.99
C LEU A 187 -19.42 3.51 -11.73
N TRP A 188 -20.45 3.92 -10.97
CA TRP A 188 -21.61 3.08 -10.59
C TRP A 188 -21.18 1.75 -9.95
N ILE A 189 -20.15 1.78 -9.11
CA ILE A 189 -19.68 0.62 -8.35
C ILE A 189 -20.48 0.59 -7.03
N GLU A 190 -21.46 -0.32 -6.96
CA GLU A 190 -22.27 -0.60 -5.79
C GLU A 190 -21.68 -1.72 -4.92
#